data_ec1b19a878213934f651fb5fff8ad35f
#
_entry.id   ec1b19a878213934f651fb5fff8ad35f
#
_cell.length_a   1.000
_cell.length_b   1.000
_cell.length_c   1.000
_cell.angle_alpha   90.00
_cell.angle_beta   90.00
_cell.angle_gamma   90.00
#
_symmetry.space_group_name_H-M   'P 1'
#
loop_
_entity.id
_entity.type
_entity.pdbx_description
1 polymer ?
#
loop_
_entity_poly.entity_id
_entity_poly.type
_entity_poly.pdbx_seq_one_letter_code
_entity_poly.pdbx_strand_id
1 'polypeptide(L)'
;MAKIALNFEDGVTRFIDSLANETVAESAYRVGINIPLDCADGACGTCKCKMRSGNYDAGDYIEEALSDEEAAAGFALACQVRPESDLVVDILASSAACKVKSTAVSTVIQELNKLSSEIYQLKLKTSDNSPFEFLPGQYVNIEVPGTTLTRSYSFSSQPGTTEGEFLIKLVPGGLMSGYLKDLATVGTELNIVTPLGSFYLREVQRE
;
A
#
# COMPACT_ATOMS: atom_id res chain seq x y z
N MET A 1 7.32 -0.81 -24.50
CA MET A 1 7.65 -1.57 -23.27
C MET A 1 9.12 -1.34 -23.02
N ALA A 2 9.47 -0.81 -21.88
CA ALA A 2 10.85 -0.63 -21.45
C ALA A 2 11.12 -1.58 -20.26
N LYS A 3 12.37 -2.03 -20.11
CA LYS A 3 12.80 -2.79 -18.92
C LYS A 3 13.31 -1.84 -17.86
N ILE A 4 12.94 -2.07 -16.61
CA ILE A 4 13.39 -1.29 -15.47
C ILE A 4 14.16 -2.21 -14.52
N ALA A 5 15.42 -1.91 -14.25
CA ALA A 5 16.19 -2.53 -13.20
C ALA A 5 16.04 -1.69 -11.92
N LEU A 6 15.37 -2.21 -10.92
CA LEU A 6 15.21 -1.59 -9.60
C LEU A 6 16.31 -2.11 -8.68
N ASN A 7 17.24 -1.27 -8.27
CA ASN A 7 18.28 -1.59 -7.31
C ASN A 7 17.87 -1.12 -5.93
N PHE A 8 17.88 -1.99 -4.95
CA PHE A 8 17.50 -1.70 -3.58
C PHE A 8 18.74 -1.48 -2.69
N GLU A 9 18.61 -0.75 -1.59
CA GLU A 9 19.71 -0.45 -0.66
C GLU A 9 20.41 -1.68 -0.08
N ASP A 10 19.69 -2.81 0.01
CA ASP A 10 20.25 -4.10 0.45
C ASP A 10 20.99 -4.88 -0.66
N GLY A 11 21.24 -4.24 -1.81
CA GLY A 11 21.96 -4.83 -2.95
C GLY A 11 21.12 -5.77 -3.83
N VAL A 12 19.85 -5.97 -3.51
CA VAL A 12 18.94 -6.77 -4.36
C VAL A 12 18.56 -5.96 -5.59
N THR A 13 18.56 -6.59 -6.76
CA THR A 13 18.03 -6.01 -8.01
C THR A 13 16.81 -6.79 -8.48
N ARG A 14 15.80 -6.07 -8.98
CA ARG A 14 14.61 -6.65 -9.65
C ARG A 14 14.45 -6.04 -11.02
N PHE A 15 14.28 -6.90 -12.01
CA PHE A 15 13.95 -6.50 -13.37
C PHE A 15 12.43 -6.60 -13.54
N ILE A 16 11.85 -5.54 -14.05
CA ILE A 16 10.41 -5.43 -14.34
C ILE A 16 10.22 -4.83 -15.72
N ASP A 17 9.07 -5.08 -16.34
CA ASP A 17 8.68 -4.44 -17.60
C ASP A 17 7.65 -3.33 -17.30
N SER A 18 7.81 -2.16 -17.92
CA SER A 18 6.78 -1.12 -17.92
C SER A 18 5.82 -1.31 -19.10
N LEU A 19 4.54 -1.03 -18.89
CA LEU A 19 3.58 -0.87 -19.96
C LEU A 19 3.58 0.59 -20.46
N ALA A 20 2.91 0.84 -21.59
CA ALA A 20 2.79 2.19 -22.12
C ALA A 20 2.11 3.12 -21.11
N ASN A 21 2.70 4.29 -20.89
CA ASN A 21 2.24 5.34 -19.99
C ASN A 21 2.29 5.00 -18.47
N GLU A 22 2.78 3.83 -18.08
CA GLU A 22 3.01 3.54 -16.66
C GLU A 22 4.20 4.34 -16.13
N THR A 23 4.07 4.82 -14.90
CA THR A 23 5.20 5.32 -14.13
C THR A 23 6.05 4.17 -13.56
N VAL A 24 7.26 4.47 -13.07
CA VAL A 24 8.11 3.49 -12.40
C VAL A 24 7.39 2.87 -11.19
N ALA A 25 6.68 3.69 -10.40
CA ALA A 25 5.94 3.21 -9.24
C ALA A 25 4.77 2.29 -9.63
N GLU A 26 4.00 2.64 -10.67
CA GLU A 26 2.90 1.81 -11.17
C GLU A 26 3.39 0.48 -11.73
N SER A 27 4.47 0.51 -12.52
CA SER A 27 5.10 -0.71 -13.07
C SER A 27 5.59 -1.64 -11.96
N ALA A 28 6.20 -1.09 -10.91
CA ALA A 28 6.65 -1.83 -9.74
C ALA A 28 5.46 -2.41 -8.96
N TYR A 29 4.44 -1.60 -8.69
CA TYR A 29 3.24 -2.02 -7.95
C TYR A 29 2.50 -3.16 -8.64
N ARG A 30 2.38 -3.12 -9.97
CA ARG A 30 1.73 -4.16 -10.78
C ARG A 30 2.36 -5.54 -10.60
N VAL A 31 3.66 -5.62 -10.31
CA VAL A 31 4.38 -6.88 -10.06
C VAL A 31 4.61 -7.16 -8.57
N GLY A 32 3.92 -6.44 -7.69
CA GLY A 32 3.97 -6.67 -6.24
C GLY A 32 5.19 -6.07 -5.54
N ILE A 33 5.87 -5.09 -6.18
CA ILE A 33 6.95 -4.31 -5.55
C ILE A 33 6.37 -2.97 -5.11
N ASN A 34 6.38 -2.70 -3.81
CA ASN A 34 5.78 -1.51 -3.22
C ASN A 34 6.84 -0.45 -2.92
N ILE A 35 7.19 0.37 -3.92
CA ILE A 35 8.07 1.52 -3.72
C ILE A 35 7.37 2.47 -2.72
N PRO A 36 8.07 3.00 -1.70
CA PRO A 36 7.47 3.96 -0.76
C PRO A 36 6.80 5.11 -1.50
N LEU A 37 5.50 5.29 -1.25
CA LEU A 37 4.65 6.21 -2.01
C LEU A 37 3.51 6.71 -1.12
N ASP A 38 3.34 8.03 -1.01
CA ASP A 38 2.27 8.62 -0.20
C ASP A 38 1.25 9.39 -1.04
N CYS A 39 1.68 10.39 -1.85
CA CYS A 39 0.77 11.27 -2.58
C CYS A 39 0.42 10.78 -4.00
N ALA A 40 1.34 10.16 -4.71
CA ALA A 40 1.24 9.73 -6.12
C ALA A 40 1.13 10.88 -7.16
N ASP A 41 1.29 12.15 -6.76
CA ASP A 41 1.08 13.34 -7.58
C ASP A 41 2.28 14.31 -7.66
N GLY A 42 3.47 13.87 -7.19
CA GLY A 42 4.68 14.68 -7.25
C GLY A 42 4.85 15.72 -6.14
N ALA A 43 4.04 15.65 -5.06
CA ALA A 43 3.99 16.71 -4.05
C ALA A 43 4.71 16.40 -2.73
N CYS A 44 5.08 15.13 -2.42
CA CYS A 44 5.59 14.78 -1.08
C CYS A 44 7.04 14.29 -1.03
N GLY A 45 7.65 13.94 -2.15
CA GLY A 45 9.02 13.45 -2.21
C GLY A 45 9.26 12.03 -1.64
N THR A 46 8.25 11.34 -1.09
CA THR A 46 8.41 10.01 -0.45
C THR A 46 8.93 8.95 -1.41
N CYS A 47 8.53 9.02 -2.68
CA CYS A 47 8.96 8.09 -3.73
C CYS A 47 10.24 8.51 -4.45
N LYS A 48 11.06 9.35 -3.82
CA LYS A 48 12.33 9.79 -4.41
C LYS A 48 13.21 8.58 -4.70
N CYS A 49 13.76 8.54 -5.89
CA CYS A 49 14.65 7.49 -6.37
C CYS A 49 15.82 8.14 -7.14
N LYS A 50 16.87 7.39 -7.44
CA LYS A 50 18.00 7.90 -8.21
C LYS A 50 18.11 7.20 -9.54
N MET A 51 18.06 7.97 -10.61
CA MET A 51 18.22 7.49 -11.96
C MET A 51 19.69 7.25 -12.26
N ARG A 52 20.05 6.04 -12.70
CA ARG A 52 21.43 5.68 -13.04
C ARG A 52 21.67 5.66 -14.54
N SER A 53 20.69 5.22 -15.29
CA SER A 53 20.76 5.23 -16.76
C SER A 53 19.40 5.13 -17.40
N GLY A 54 19.34 5.52 -18.67
CA GLY A 54 18.17 5.52 -19.53
C GLY A 54 17.52 6.88 -19.68
N ASN A 55 16.61 7.00 -20.66
CA ASN A 55 15.82 8.21 -20.93
C ASN A 55 14.43 8.06 -20.32
N TYR A 56 13.91 9.13 -19.78
CA TYR A 56 12.61 9.16 -19.11
C TYR A 56 12.01 10.58 -19.16
N ASP A 57 10.69 10.63 -19.13
CA ASP A 57 9.94 11.82 -18.79
C ASP A 57 9.84 11.91 -17.25
N ALA A 58 10.31 13.02 -16.69
CA ALA A 58 10.31 13.22 -15.23
C ALA A 58 8.91 13.54 -14.66
N GLY A 59 7.95 13.90 -15.53
CA GLY A 59 6.61 14.32 -15.15
C GLY A 59 6.58 15.64 -14.38
N ASP A 60 5.45 15.93 -13.75
CA ASP A 60 5.23 17.15 -12.98
C ASP A 60 5.51 16.92 -11.48
N TYR A 61 6.18 17.89 -10.85
CA TYR A 61 6.45 17.86 -9.40
C TYR A 61 6.65 19.28 -8.86
N ILE A 62 6.51 19.43 -7.54
CA ILE A 62 6.79 20.69 -6.86
C ILE A 62 8.22 20.70 -6.30
N GLU A 63 8.78 21.91 -6.16
CA GLU A 63 10.18 22.10 -5.71
C GLU A 63 10.43 21.51 -4.31
N GLU A 64 9.44 21.55 -3.42
CA GLU A 64 9.51 20.96 -2.08
C GLU A 64 9.61 19.43 -2.09
N ALA A 65 9.11 18.77 -3.14
CA ALA A 65 9.21 17.32 -3.29
C ALA A 65 10.52 16.89 -3.96
N LEU A 66 11.04 17.69 -4.89
CA LEU A 66 12.28 17.45 -5.61
C LEU A 66 12.87 18.80 -6.06
N SER A 67 13.99 19.21 -5.44
CA SER A 67 14.64 20.46 -5.84
C SER A 67 15.38 20.34 -7.16
N ASP A 68 15.66 21.50 -7.80
CA ASP A 68 16.42 21.55 -9.05
C ASP A 68 17.83 20.96 -8.87
N GLU A 69 18.45 21.14 -7.70
CA GLU A 69 19.76 20.56 -7.40
C GLU A 69 19.68 19.04 -7.30
N GLU A 70 18.65 18.49 -6.67
CA GLU A 70 18.43 17.04 -6.58
C GLU A 70 18.15 16.45 -7.97
N ALA A 71 17.30 17.10 -8.77
CA ALA A 71 17.02 16.70 -10.14
C ALA A 71 18.30 16.71 -11.00
N ALA A 72 19.13 17.75 -10.89
CA ALA A 72 20.44 17.83 -11.55
C ALA A 72 21.42 16.77 -11.05
N ALA A 73 21.29 16.33 -9.80
CA ALA A 73 22.07 15.21 -9.24
C ALA A 73 21.53 13.84 -9.67
N GLY A 74 20.47 13.78 -10.48
CA GLY A 74 19.89 12.55 -11.01
C GLY A 74 18.82 11.91 -10.11
N PHE A 75 18.28 12.63 -9.15
CA PHE A 75 17.09 12.18 -8.43
C PHE A 75 15.82 12.45 -9.24
N ALA A 76 14.80 11.64 -9.00
CA ALA A 76 13.49 11.78 -9.61
C ALA A 76 12.41 11.19 -8.68
N LEU A 77 11.14 11.39 -9.01
CA LEU A 77 10.02 10.84 -8.24
C LEU A 77 9.43 9.64 -8.99
N ALA A 78 9.53 8.45 -8.40
CA ALA A 78 9.08 7.22 -9.05
C ALA A 78 7.59 7.24 -9.46
N CYS A 79 6.76 8.03 -8.79
CA CYS A 79 5.34 8.21 -9.12
C CYS A 79 5.11 9.12 -10.35
N GLN A 80 6.13 9.84 -10.82
CA GLN A 80 6.03 10.75 -11.97
C GLN A 80 6.83 10.23 -13.17
N VAL A 81 7.97 9.58 -12.91
CA VAL A 81 8.87 9.09 -13.97
C VAL A 81 8.19 8.09 -14.88
N ARG A 82 8.13 8.43 -16.18
CA ARG A 82 7.70 7.51 -17.24
C ARG A 82 8.89 7.08 -18.10
N PRO A 83 9.14 5.77 -18.22
CA PRO A 83 10.23 5.27 -19.03
C PRO A 83 10.06 5.56 -20.52
N GLU A 84 11.08 6.13 -21.17
CA GLU A 84 11.20 6.29 -22.62
C GLU A 84 12.18 5.28 -23.23
N SER A 85 13.06 4.72 -22.38
CA SER A 85 13.99 3.62 -22.72
C SER A 85 14.12 2.68 -21.53
N ASP A 86 14.94 1.64 -21.66
CA ASP A 86 15.33 0.81 -20.51
C ASP A 86 15.99 1.68 -19.43
N LEU A 87 15.62 1.46 -18.18
CA LEU A 87 16.07 2.26 -17.03
C LEU A 87 16.82 1.42 -16.00
N VAL A 88 17.77 2.05 -15.34
CA VAL A 88 18.36 1.56 -14.09
C VAL A 88 18.05 2.60 -12.99
N VAL A 89 17.36 2.17 -11.94
CA VAL A 89 16.83 3.04 -10.89
C VAL A 89 17.22 2.49 -9.52
N ASP A 90 17.88 3.32 -8.71
CA ASP A 90 18.13 3.00 -7.31
C ASP A 90 16.94 3.45 -6.46
N ILE A 91 16.36 2.51 -5.76
CA ILE A 91 15.26 2.71 -4.82
C ILE A 91 15.86 2.91 -3.42
N LEU A 92 15.51 4.03 -2.78
CA LEU A 92 16.01 4.43 -1.46
C LEU A 92 15.26 3.68 -0.35
N ALA A 93 15.21 2.37 -0.46
CA ALA A 93 14.61 1.46 0.50
C ALA A 93 15.14 0.04 0.28
N SER A 94 15.04 -0.81 1.28
CA SER A 94 15.40 -2.23 1.15
C SER A 94 14.38 -3.01 0.33
N SER A 95 14.82 -4.09 -0.32
CA SER A 95 13.92 -4.97 -1.08
C SER A 95 12.84 -5.61 -0.19
N ALA A 96 13.16 -5.86 1.08
CA ALA A 96 12.22 -6.39 2.07
C ALA A 96 11.10 -5.38 2.38
N ALA A 97 11.45 -4.10 2.57
CA ALA A 97 10.46 -3.04 2.81
C ALA A 97 9.54 -2.82 1.60
N CYS A 98 10.05 -3.04 0.39
CA CYS A 98 9.27 -2.87 -0.85
C CYS A 98 8.46 -4.11 -1.25
N LYS A 99 8.66 -5.25 -0.60
CA LYS A 99 7.90 -6.49 -0.86
C LYS A 99 6.74 -6.64 0.10
N VAL A 100 5.63 -6.06 -0.22
CA VAL A 100 4.38 -6.41 0.43
C VAL A 100 3.86 -7.68 -0.23
N LYS A 101 3.94 -8.81 0.45
CA LYS A 101 3.12 -9.97 0.12
C LYS A 101 1.69 -9.63 0.54
N SER A 102 0.88 -9.11 -0.39
CA SER A 102 -0.56 -9.09 -0.17
C SER A 102 -1.04 -10.54 -0.13
N THR A 103 -1.45 -11.02 1.01
CA THR A 103 -1.94 -12.38 1.19
C THR A 103 -3.45 -12.31 1.37
N ALA A 104 -4.19 -13.12 0.61
CA ALA A 104 -5.59 -13.34 0.89
C ALA A 104 -5.68 -14.17 2.18
N VAL A 105 -6.40 -13.66 3.17
CA VAL A 105 -6.57 -14.29 4.48
C VAL A 105 -8.05 -14.49 4.73
N SER A 106 -8.44 -15.73 5.07
CA SER A 106 -9.78 -16.02 5.57
C SER A 106 -9.86 -15.64 7.04
N THR A 107 -10.87 -14.91 7.41
CA THR A 107 -11.11 -14.42 8.77
C THR A 107 -12.54 -14.70 9.19
N VAL A 108 -12.78 -14.65 10.50
CA VAL A 108 -14.13 -14.82 11.09
C VAL A 108 -14.42 -13.59 11.95
N ILE A 109 -15.64 -13.08 11.87
CA ILE A 109 -16.11 -12.01 12.75
C ILE A 109 -16.16 -12.52 14.19
N GLN A 110 -15.30 -11.97 15.06
CA GLN A 110 -15.30 -12.29 16.49
C GLN A 110 -16.24 -11.38 17.27
N GLU A 111 -16.19 -10.08 16.96
CA GLU A 111 -17.05 -9.08 17.57
C GLU A 111 -17.52 -8.07 16.53
N LEU A 112 -18.76 -7.62 16.71
CA LEU A 112 -19.34 -6.54 15.94
C LEU A 112 -20.09 -5.62 16.90
N ASN A 113 -19.46 -4.53 17.30
CA ASN A 113 -19.98 -3.62 18.31
C ASN A 113 -20.38 -2.28 17.68
N LYS A 114 -21.62 -1.86 17.91
CA LYS A 114 -22.08 -0.54 17.51
C LYS A 114 -21.62 0.47 18.56
N LEU A 115 -20.62 1.27 18.25
CA LEU A 115 -20.07 2.29 19.16
C LEU A 115 -20.92 3.58 19.16
N SER A 116 -21.51 3.92 18.01
CA SER A 116 -22.41 5.07 17.87
C SER A 116 -23.42 4.83 16.74
N SER A 117 -24.26 5.83 16.45
CA SER A 117 -25.16 5.76 15.28
C SER A 117 -24.42 5.60 13.95
N GLU A 118 -23.15 6.01 13.90
CA GLU A 118 -22.37 6.07 12.65
C GLU A 118 -21.09 5.20 12.65
N ILE A 119 -20.71 4.60 13.78
CA ILE A 119 -19.45 3.88 13.90
C ILE A 119 -19.69 2.46 14.43
N TYR A 120 -19.15 1.49 13.70
CA TYR A 120 -19.03 0.11 14.14
C TYR A 120 -17.56 -0.23 14.41
N GLN A 121 -17.33 -0.99 15.47
CA GLN A 121 -16.09 -1.71 15.71
C GLN A 121 -16.27 -3.14 15.20
N LEU A 122 -15.41 -3.53 14.27
CA LEU A 122 -15.36 -4.89 13.72
C LEU A 122 -14.06 -5.53 14.19
N LYS A 123 -14.14 -6.67 14.87
CA LYS A 123 -12.99 -7.50 15.19
C LYS A 123 -13.03 -8.78 14.36
N LEU A 124 -11.94 -9.02 13.66
CA LEU A 124 -11.73 -10.21 12.83
C LEU A 124 -10.63 -11.07 13.44
N LYS A 125 -10.80 -12.36 13.38
CA LYS A 125 -9.79 -13.34 13.74
C LYS A 125 -9.43 -14.17 12.50
N THR A 126 -8.14 -14.44 12.28
CA THR A 126 -7.71 -15.31 11.19
C THR A 126 -8.20 -16.73 11.42
N SER A 127 -8.63 -17.43 10.36
CA SER A 127 -9.20 -18.77 10.45
C SER A 127 -8.19 -19.83 10.93
N ASP A 128 -6.89 -19.57 10.71
CA ASP A 128 -5.77 -20.43 11.13
C ASP A 128 -5.11 -20.00 12.45
N ASN A 129 -5.68 -19.00 13.14
CA ASN A 129 -5.14 -18.36 14.34
C ASN A 129 -3.74 -17.71 14.15
N SER A 130 -3.31 -17.45 12.93
CA SER A 130 -2.08 -16.69 12.69
C SER A 130 -2.23 -15.23 13.13
N PRO A 131 -1.17 -14.57 13.62
CA PRO A 131 -1.23 -13.16 13.96
C PRO A 131 -1.35 -12.28 12.70
N PHE A 132 -1.99 -11.12 12.85
CA PHE A 132 -1.99 -10.07 11.83
C PHE A 132 -0.65 -9.35 11.84
N GLU A 133 0.18 -9.64 10.84
CA GLU A 133 1.45 -8.97 10.64
C GLU A 133 1.24 -7.76 9.72
N PHE A 134 1.44 -6.56 10.24
CA PHE A 134 1.34 -5.30 9.48
C PHE A 134 2.18 -4.21 10.15
N LEU A 135 2.47 -3.15 9.39
CA LEU A 135 3.10 -1.96 9.94
C LEU A 135 2.02 -0.92 10.30
N PRO A 136 2.14 -0.22 11.44
CA PRO A 136 1.17 0.81 11.84
C PRO A 136 0.96 1.85 10.75
N GLY A 137 -0.27 2.04 10.30
CA GLY A 137 -0.64 2.88 9.16
C GLY A 137 -1.05 2.10 7.91
N GLN A 138 -0.74 0.81 7.81
CA GLN A 138 -1.24 -0.05 6.76
C GLN A 138 -2.73 -0.38 6.95
N TYR A 139 -3.35 -0.97 5.92
CA TYR A 139 -4.78 -1.27 5.87
C TYR A 139 -5.04 -2.65 5.25
N VAL A 140 -6.28 -3.09 5.33
CA VAL A 140 -6.79 -4.28 4.63
C VAL A 140 -7.83 -3.87 3.59
N ASN A 141 -7.98 -4.71 2.57
CA ASN A 141 -9.18 -4.71 1.74
C ASN A 141 -10.08 -5.84 2.20
N ILE A 142 -11.27 -5.50 2.71
CA ILE A 142 -12.30 -6.47 3.12
C ILE A 142 -13.27 -6.67 1.96
N GLU A 143 -13.48 -7.91 1.56
CA GLU A 143 -14.51 -8.28 0.57
C GLU A 143 -15.88 -8.03 1.14
N VAL A 144 -16.77 -7.36 0.37
CA VAL A 144 -18.16 -7.18 0.77
C VAL A 144 -18.92 -8.43 0.39
N PRO A 145 -19.42 -9.22 1.36
CA PRO A 145 -20.10 -10.48 1.06
C PRO A 145 -21.24 -10.35 0.07
N GLY A 146 -21.33 -11.34 -0.84
CA GLY A 146 -22.31 -11.33 -1.91
C GLY A 146 -21.99 -10.42 -3.10
N THR A 147 -20.77 -9.84 -3.12
CA THR A 147 -20.28 -8.99 -4.23
C THR A 147 -18.84 -9.36 -4.58
N THR A 148 -18.33 -8.79 -5.69
CA THR A 148 -16.90 -8.86 -6.05
C THR A 148 -16.11 -7.63 -5.60
N LEU A 149 -16.74 -6.76 -4.79
CA LEU A 149 -16.18 -5.48 -4.39
C LEU A 149 -15.48 -5.59 -3.03
N THR A 150 -14.44 -4.81 -2.86
CA THR A 150 -13.72 -4.67 -1.59
C THR A 150 -13.87 -3.26 -1.04
N ARG A 151 -13.60 -3.10 0.25
CA ARG A 151 -13.47 -1.79 0.92
C ARG A 151 -12.24 -1.80 1.81
N SER A 152 -11.53 -0.68 1.81
CA SER A 152 -10.28 -0.50 2.55
C SER A 152 -10.54 0.02 3.96
N TYR A 153 -9.90 -0.61 4.95
CA TYR A 153 -9.98 -0.20 6.35
C TYR A 153 -8.62 -0.32 7.03
N SER A 154 -8.19 0.74 7.71
CA SER A 154 -6.97 0.73 8.52
C SER A 154 -7.19 -0.05 9.81
N PHE A 155 -6.12 -0.70 10.27
CA PHE A 155 -6.12 -1.35 11.58
C PHE A 155 -6.22 -0.31 12.70
N SER A 156 -7.03 -0.60 13.71
CA SER A 156 -7.07 0.11 15.01
C SER A 156 -6.49 -0.72 16.14
N SER A 157 -6.09 -1.97 15.87
CA SER A 157 -5.35 -2.85 16.77
C SER A 157 -3.85 -2.71 16.61
N GLN A 158 -3.10 -3.37 17.52
CA GLN A 158 -1.64 -3.51 17.42
C GLN A 158 -1.28 -4.64 16.43
N PRO A 159 -0.12 -4.56 15.73
CA PRO A 159 0.40 -5.67 14.96
C PRO A 159 0.81 -6.86 15.84
N GLY A 160 0.88 -8.05 15.25
CA GLY A 160 1.28 -9.28 15.93
C GLY A 160 0.19 -9.92 16.81
N THR A 161 -1.04 -9.39 16.80
CA THR A 161 -2.20 -9.97 17.49
C THR A 161 -2.97 -10.93 16.58
N THR A 162 -3.63 -11.94 17.15
CA THR A 162 -4.49 -12.86 16.40
C THR A 162 -5.85 -12.26 16.05
N GLU A 163 -6.14 -11.06 16.55
CA GLU A 163 -7.37 -10.33 16.29
C GLU A 163 -7.03 -8.96 15.68
N GLY A 164 -7.58 -8.69 14.50
CA GLY A 164 -7.53 -7.41 13.83
C GLY A 164 -8.77 -6.59 14.16
N GLU A 165 -8.60 -5.35 14.63
CA GLU A 165 -9.69 -4.44 14.93
C GLU A 165 -9.77 -3.31 13.90
N PHE A 166 -11.01 -2.95 13.54
CA PHE A 166 -11.32 -1.92 12.56
C PHE A 166 -12.45 -1.02 13.05
N LEU A 167 -12.25 0.27 12.95
CA LEU A 167 -13.31 1.27 13.22
C LEU A 167 -13.90 1.71 11.87
N ILE A 168 -15.15 1.35 11.65
CA ILE A 168 -15.82 1.54 10.36
C ILE A 168 -16.90 2.60 10.50
N LYS A 169 -16.71 3.74 9.81
CA LYS A 169 -17.77 4.75 9.68
C LYS A 169 -18.81 4.28 8.68
N LEU A 170 -20.06 4.29 9.10
CA LEU A 170 -21.18 3.98 8.22
C LEU A 170 -21.45 5.13 7.27
N VAL A 171 -21.54 4.81 5.98
CA VAL A 171 -21.87 5.77 4.92
C VAL A 171 -23.27 5.44 4.39
N PRO A 172 -24.18 6.41 4.29
CA PRO A 172 -25.50 6.20 3.71
C PRO A 172 -25.42 5.58 2.30
N GLY A 173 -26.13 4.48 2.06
CA GLY A 173 -26.07 3.75 0.78
C GLY A 173 -24.77 2.98 0.52
N GLY A 174 -23.82 2.96 1.45
CA GLY A 174 -22.58 2.22 1.32
C GLY A 174 -22.80 0.71 1.45
N LEU A 175 -22.22 -0.08 0.53
CA LEU A 175 -22.40 -1.55 0.50
C LEU A 175 -21.93 -2.22 1.81
N MET A 176 -20.71 -1.92 2.27
CA MET A 176 -20.23 -2.47 3.54
C MET A 176 -21.03 -1.94 4.74
N SER A 177 -21.49 -0.70 4.68
CA SER A 177 -22.35 -0.12 5.72
C SER A 177 -23.69 -0.85 5.83
N GLY A 178 -24.33 -1.17 4.69
CA GLY A 178 -25.53 -1.98 4.65
C GLY A 178 -25.29 -3.40 5.18
N TYR A 179 -24.20 -4.03 4.71
CA TYR A 179 -23.84 -5.38 5.18
C TYR A 179 -23.65 -5.42 6.71
N LEU A 180 -22.86 -4.50 7.28
CA LEU A 180 -22.59 -4.48 8.73
C LEU A 180 -23.87 -4.22 9.56
N LYS A 181 -24.80 -3.42 9.05
CA LYS A 181 -26.05 -3.09 9.75
C LYS A 181 -27.08 -4.22 9.73
N ASP A 182 -27.20 -4.88 8.58
CA ASP A 182 -28.40 -5.67 8.29
C ASP A 182 -28.09 -7.18 8.17
N LEU A 183 -26.85 -7.58 7.89
CA LEU A 183 -26.50 -8.96 7.53
C LEU A 183 -25.34 -9.54 8.35
N ALA A 184 -24.41 -8.72 8.83
CA ALA A 184 -23.22 -9.20 9.51
C ALA A 184 -23.57 -9.82 10.88
N THR A 185 -23.05 -11.00 11.15
CA THR A 185 -23.19 -11.69 12.43
C THR A 185 -21.84 -12.23 12.90
N VAL A 186 -21.66 -12.33 14.21
CA VAL A 186 -20.49 -13.02 14.80
C VAL A 186 -20.44 -14.46 14.29
N GLY A 187 -19.26 -14.95 13.94
CA GLY A 187 -19.04 -16.27 13.33
C GLY A 187 -19.09 -16.26 11.79
N THR A 188 -19.46 -15.15 11.14
CA THR A 188 -19.44 -15.07 9.67
C THR A 188 -18.00 -14.97 9.16
N GLU A 189 -17.69 -15.74 8.10
CA GLU A 189 -16.40 -15.65 7.41
C GLU A 189 -16.34 -14.41 6.52
N LEU A 190 -15.19 -13.74 6.53
CA LEU A 190 -14.83 -12.63 5.67
C LEU A 190 -13.47 -12.85 5.05
N ASN A 191 -13.36 -12.64 3.74
CA ASN A 191 -12.08 -12.63 3.05
C ASN A 191 -11.47 -11.22 3.09
N ILE A 192 -10.22 -11.15 3.45
CA ILE A 192 -9.45 -9.91 3.45
C ILE A 192 -8.15 -10.07 2.66
N VAL A 193 -7.64 -8.97 2.14
CA VAL A 193 -6.29 -8.88 1.60
C VAL A 193 -5.49 -7.95 2.49
N THR A 194 -4.38 -8.45 3.03
CA THR A 194 -3.55 -7.72 4.00
C THR A 194 -2.07 -8.16 3.94
N PRO A 195 -1.11 -7.36 4.39
CA PRO A 195 -1.20 -5.92 4.60
C PRO A 195 -1.12 -5.13 3.29
N LEU A 196 -1.70 -3.94 3.23
CA LEU A 196 -1.65 -3.05 2.08
C LEU A 196 -1.24 -1.64 2.51
N GLY A 197 -0.72 -0.87 1.57
CA GLY A 197 -0.34 0.52 1.77
C GLY A 197 1.14 0.71 2.09
N SER A 198 1.70 1.77 1.52
CA SER A 198 3.09 2.21 1.71
C SER A 198 3.23 3.32 2.76
N PHE A 199 2.10 3.89 3.20
CA PHE A 199 2.09 4.84 4.31
C PHE A 199 2.06 4.08 5.64
N TYR A 200 3.19 4.10 6.35
CA TYR A 200 3.32 3.48 7.66
C TYR A 200 4.37 4.21 8.51
N LEU A 201 4.28 4.04 9.82
CA LEU A 201 5.24 4.61 10.76
C LEU A 201 6.61 3.96 10.53
N ARG A 202 7.57 4.77 10.08
CA ARG A 202 8.96 4.32 9.90
C ARG A 202 9.74 4.49 11.21
N GLU A 203 10.54 3.50 11.55
CA GLU A 203 11.50 3.65 12.63
C GLU A 203 12.62 4.59 12.17
N VAL A 204 12.53 5.83 12.62
CA VAL A 204 13.61 6.81 12.44
C VAL A 204 14.48 6.77 13.70
N GLN A 205 15.71 6.30 13.58
CA GLN A 205 16.71 6.56 14.63
C GLN A 205 16.91 8.07 14.67
N ARG A 206 16.40 8.71 15.72
CA ARG A 206 16.76 10.10 16.01
C ARG A 206 18.13 10.07 16.67
N GLU A 207 19.13 10.65 16.01
CA GLU A 207 20.40 11.01 16.63
C GLU A 207 20.18 12.12 17.66
#